data_3b61c23a348041b71b2408e8e506fdb4
#
_entry.id   3b61c23a348041b71b2408e8e506fdb4
#
_cell.length_a   1.000
_cell.length_b   1.000
_cell.length_c   1.000
_cell.angle_alpha   90.00
_cell.angle_beta   90.00
_cell.angle_gamma   90.00
#
_symmetry.space_group_name_H-M   'P 1'
#
loop_
_entity.id
_entity.type
_entity.pdbx_description
1 polymer ?
#
loop_
_entity_poly.entity_id
_entity_poly.type
_entity_poly.pdbx_seq_one_letter_code
_entity_poly.pdbx_strand_id
1 'polypeptide(L)'
;MPFKIPGQLLLETAYKLATPGDNAAYYDAFAPTYDSDFVAQMGYQYPKAIADAYHSAATPSDTPIADIGCGTGLVAMELALPNTPIDGMDISAEMLAVAGQKSLYRTLTQVDLTGPLTHNTYGAVLSSGTFTHGHLGPEPLRGLLDIARSGALFIIGVNQRHFEAQIFPNVLDAMVADGAITQVKLMEIMIYSKPGHDHSGDRALILQYRKL
;
A
#
# COMPACT_ATOMS: atom_id res chain seq x y z
N MET A 1 30.20 -11.72 -9.64
CA MET A 1 28.81 -11.22 -9.52
C MET A 1 28.88 -9.89 -8.79
N PRO A 2 28.14 -8.85 -9.18
CA PRO A 2 28.08 -7.63 -8.40
C PRO A 2 27.57 -7.94 -6.99
N PHE A 3 28.14 -7.28 -5.99
CA PHE A 3 27.74 -7.44 -4.61
C PHE A 3 26.36 -6.78 -4.43
N LYS A 4 25.33 -7.55 -4.03
CA LYS A 4 23.99 -7.04 -3.79
C LYS A 4 23.88 -6.52 -2.35
N ILE A 5 23.29 -5.36 -2.17
CA ILE A 5 23.00 -4.84 -0.82
C ILE A 5 21.86 -5.66 -0.17
N PRO A 6 21.83 -5.79 1.16
CA PRO A 6 20.82 -6.59 1.85
C PRO A 6 19.39 -6.24 1.45
N GLY A 7 19.03 -4.97 1.34
CA GLY A 7 17.69 -4.52 0.93
C GLY A 7 17.28 -5.01 -0.46
N GLN A 8 18.22 -5.13 -1.40
CA GLN A 8 17.93 -5.68 -2.73
C GLN A 8 17.63 -7.18 -2.68
N LEU A 9 18.39 -7.96 -1.88
CA LEU A 9 18.14 -9.40 -1.71
C LEU A 9 16.78 -9.67 -1.07
N LEU A 10 16.39 -8.83 -0.12
CA LEU A 10 15.08 -8.88 0.53
C LEU A 10 13.96 -8.63 -0.49
N LEU A 11 14.07 -7.58 -1.30
CA LEU A 11 13.07 -7.28 -2.34
C LEU A 11 12.92 -8.42 -3.36
N GLU A 12 14.03 -8.98 -3.84
CA GLU A 12 14.01 -10.10 -4.79
C GLU A 12 13.37 -11.36 -4.21
N THR A 13 13.47 -11.56 -2.90
CA THR A 13 12.80 -12.65 -2.19
C THR A 13 11.31 -12.38 -2.10
N ALA A 14 10.91 -11.16 -1.70
CA ALA A 14 9.52 -10.75 -1.62
C ALA A 14 8.76 -10.94 -2.93
N TYR A 15 9.38 -10.64 -4.07
CA TYR A 15 8.75 -10.79 -5.39
C TYR A 15 8.52 -12.24 -5.84
N LYS A 16 9.04 -13.22 -5.13
CA LYS A 16 8.88 -14.66 -5.42
C LYS A 16 7.84 -15.34 -4.52
N LEU A 17 7.25 -14.61 -3.58
CA LEU A 17 6.22 -15.14 -2.70
C LEU A 17 4.97 -15.48 -3.53
N ALA A 18 4.24 -16.53 -3.12
CA ALA A 18 3.15 -17.07 -3.93
C ALA A 18 1.81 -17.11 -3.18
N THR A 19 1.83 -17.16 -1.87
CA THR A 19 0.61 -17.28 -1.06
C THR A 19 0.53 -16.23 0.04
N PRO A 20 -0.67 -15.91 0.55
CA PRO A 20 -0.81 -15.04 1.73
C PRO A 20 0.00 -15.52 2.94
N GLY A 21 0.06 -16.84 3.16
CA GLY A 21 0.84 -17.43 4.25
C GLY A 21 2.35 -17.22 4.09
N ASP A 22 2.88 -17.33 2.84
CA ASP A 22 4.30 -17.04 2.57
C ASP A 22 4.60 -15.56 2.82
N ASN A 23 3.68 -14.66 2.43
CA ASN A 23 3.80 -13.23 2.68
C ASN A 23 3.84 -12.94 4.17
N ALA A 24 2.87 -13.47 4.95
CA ALA A 24 2.85 -13.27 6.40
C ALA A 24 4.15 -13.74 7.05
N ALA A 25 4.59 -14.97 6.79
CA ALA A 25 5.81 -15.53 7.38
C ALA A 25 7.07 -14.73 6.99
N TYR A 26 7.16 -14.28 5.72
CA TYR A 26 8.29 -13.49 5.25
C TYR A 26 8.36 -12.14 5.96
N TYR A 27 7.25 -11.41 6.00
CA TYR A 27 7.20 -10.09 6.62
C TYR A 27 7.27 -10.14 8.14
N ASP A 28 6.77 -11.20 8.79
CA ASP A 28 7.00 -11.43 10.23
C ASP A 28 8.49 -11.51 10.55
N ALA A 29 9.25 -12.30 9.76
CA ALA A 29 10.69 -12.41 9.95
C ALA A 29 11.46 -11.12 9.62
N PHE A 30 10.95 -10.30 8.72
CA PHE A 30 11.60 -9.09 8.25
C PHE A 30 11.23 -7.83 9.05
N ALA A 31 10.13 -7.81 9.76
CA ALA A 31 9.60 -6.65 10.48
C ALA A 31 10.63 -5.92 11.37
N PRO A 32 11.48 -6.60 12.17
CA PRO A 32 12.42 -5.91 13.07
C PRO A 32 13.45 -5.02 12.35
N THR A 33 13.80 -5.33 11.10
CA THR A 33 14.85 -4.64 10.34
C THR A 33 14.34 -3.96 9.07
N TYR A 34 13.04 -4.03 8.79
CA TYR A 34 12.44 -3.50 7.57
C TYR A 34 12.79 -2.02 7.35
N ASP A 35 12.62 -1.19 8.35
CA ASP A 35 12.87 0.26 8.23
C ASP A 35 14.37 0.56 8.05
N SER A 36 15.28 -0.17 8.73
CA SER A 36 16.73 0.05 8.65
C SER A 36 17.37 -0.59 7.41
N ASP A 37 16.99 -1.83 7.10
CA ASP A 37 17.70 -2.64 6.10
C ASP A 37 17.11 -2.51 4.70
N PHE A 38 15.83 -2.17 4.60
CA PHE A 38 15.16 -1.96 3.31
C PHE A 38 14.89 -0.48 3.05
N VAL A 39 14.07 0.16 3.86
CA VAL A 39 13.62 1.55 3.63
C VAL A 39 14.80 2.51 3.55
N ALA A 40 15.67 2.48 4.56
CA ALA A 40 16.83 3.37 4.63
C ALA A 40 17.88 3.04 3.55
N GLN A 41 18.15 1.74 3.30
CA GLN A 41 19.19 1.36 2.33
C GLN A 41 18.79 1.62 0.88
N MET A 42 17.51 1.37 0.52
CA MET A 42 16.99 1.54 -0.84
C MET A 42 16.56 2.98 -1.14
N GLY A 43 16.34 3.80 -0.10
CA GLY A 43 15.74 5.13 -0.26
C GLY A 43 14.28 5.03 -0.73
N TYR A 44 13.48 4.25 -0.02
CA TYR A 44 12.09 3.94 -0.37
C TYR A 44 11.19 5.15 -0.25
N GLN A 45 10.67 5.67 -1.38
CA GLN A 45 9.89 6.90 -1.47
C GLN A 45 8.38 6.67 -1.54
N TYR A 46 7.96 5.42 -1.67
CA TYR A 46 6.57 5.09 -1.96
C TYR A 46 5.59 5.59 -0.88
N PRO A 47 5.82 5.38 0.43
CA PRO A 47 4.92 5.86 1.48
C PRO A 47 4.74 7.39 1.43
N LYS A 48 5.84 8.13 1.19
CA LYS A 48 5.79 9.58 1.04
C LYS A 48 4.94 10.01 -0.16
N ALA A 49 5.08 9.34 -1.30
CA ALA A 49 4.30 9.66 -2.50
C ALA A 49 2.80 9.41 -2.29
N ILE A 50 2.42 8.37 -1.55
CA ILE A 50 1.01 8.13 -1.15
C ILE A 50 0.50 9.26 -0.25
N ALA A 51 1.29 9.66 0.74
CA ALA A 51 0.93 10.76 1.63
C ALA A 51 0.79 12.10 0.88
N ASP A 52 1.72 12.43 -0.02
CA ASP A 52 1.67 13.63 -0.87
C ASP A 52 0.42 13.63 -1.77
N ALA A 53 0.07 12.48 -2.37
CA ALA A 53 -1.13 12.32 -3.19
C ALA A 53 -2.41 12.52 -2.36
N TYR A 54 -2.45 11.97 -1.14
CA TYR A 54 -3.55 12.20 -0.21
C TYR A 54 -3.69 13.68 0.12
N HIS A 55 -2.63 14.36 0.56
CA HIS A 55 -2.65 15.78 0.90
C HIS A 55 -3.10 16.68 -0.25
N SER A 56 -2.78 16.31 -1.50
CA SER A 56 -3.17 17.09 -2.68
C SER A 56 -4.63 16.94 -3.07
N ALA A 57 -5.30 15.85 -2.65
CA ALA A 57 -6.65 15.49 -3.12
C ALA A 57 -7.69 15.43 -2.00
N ALA A 58 -7.25 15.33 -0.74
CA ALA A 58 -8.13 15.13 0.40
C ALA A 58 -8.89 16.41 0.79
N THR A 59 -10.09 16.17 1.31
CA THR A 59 -10.95 17.18 1.94
C THR A 59 -11.13 16.82 3.43
N PRO A 60 -11.63 17.70 4.27
CA PRO A 60 -11.89 17.38 5.68
C PRO A 60 -12.82 16.18 5.90
N SER A 61 -13.63 15.84 4.89
CA SER A 61 -14.48 14.66 4.94
C SER A 61 -13.78 13.34 4.65
N ASP A 62 -12.54 13.32 4.14
CA ASP A 62 -11.82 12.09 3.79
C ASP A 62 -11.15 11.42 5.00
N THR A 63 -11.90 11.32 6.10
CA THR A 63 -11.54 10.67 7.37
C THR A 63 -12.72 9.87 7.91
N PRO A 64 -12.52 8.83 8.74
CA PRO A 64 -11.24 8.21 9.09
C PRO A 64 -10.53 7.57 7.89
N ILE A 65 -9.23 7.31 8.03
CA ILE A 65 -8.37 6.73 6.99
C ILE A 65 -8.14 5.23 7.29
N ALA A 66 -8.26 4.39 6.26
CA ALA A 66 -7.73 3.02 6.28
C ALA A 66 -6.38 2.96 5.54
N ASP A 67 -5.35 2.48 6.22
CA ASP A 67 -4.02 2.20 5.64
C ASP A 67 -3.92 0.69 5.40
N ILE A 68 -4.00 0.28 4.14
CA ILE A 68 -4.13 -1.13 3.70
C ILE A 68 -2.76 -1.69 3.33
N GLY A 69 -2.37 -2.78 3.99
CA GLY A 69 -1.01 -3.28 3.94
C GLY A 69 -0.07 -2.28 4.59
N CYS A 70 -0.42 -1.85 5.80
CA CYS A 70 0.25 -0.73 6.48
C CYS A 70 1.70 -1.03 6.87
N GLY A 71 2.10 -2.31 6.90
CA GLY A 71 3.44 -2.73 7.27
C GLY A 71 3.86 -2.18 8.62
N THR A 72 5.03 -1.57 8.66
CA THR A 72 5.57 -0.90 9.86
C THR A 72 4.97 0.49 10.12
N GLY A 73 4.01 0.96 9.30
CA GLY A 73 3.32 2.23 9.51
C GLY A 73 3.96 3.45 8.83
N LEU A 74 4.65 3.26 7.73
CA LEU A 74 5.36 4.34 7.04
C LEU A 74 4.42 5.36 6.39
N VAL A 75 3.27 4.94 5.85
CA VAL A 75 2.26 5.86 5.28
C VAL A 75 1.71 6.78 6.35
N ALA A 76 1.31 6.23 7.50
CA ALA A 76 0.81 7.03 8.61
C ALA A 76 1.87 8.01 9.15
N MET A 77 3.15 7.62 9.15
CA MET A 77 4.26 8.49 9.53
C MET A 77 4.41 9.66 8.56
N GLU A 78 4.38 9.41 7.26
CA GLU A 78 4.52 10.44 6.21
C GLU A 78 3.28 11.36 6.12
N LEU A 79 2.08 10.86 6.44
CA LEU A 79 0.87 11.66 6.52
C LEU A 79 0.97 12.78 7.57
N ALA A 80 1.67 12.54 8.68
CA ALA A 80 1.90 13.50 9.75
C ALA A 80 0.59 14.19 10.24
N LEU A 81 -0.49 13.42 10.40
CA LEU A 81 -1.82 13.87 10.79
C LEU A 81 -2.15 13.47 12.24
N PRO A 82 -1.63 14.15 13.28
CA PRO A 82 -1.66 13.68 14.66
C PRO A 82 -3.06 13.54 15.28
N ASN A 83 -4.07 14.20 14.73
CA ASN A 83 -5.44 14.17 15.25
C ASN A 83 -6.43 13.47 14.31
N THR A 84 -5.94 12.85 13.25
CA THR A 84 -6.80 12.15 12.30
C THR A 84 -6.85 10.66 12.65
N PRO A 85 -8.06 10.06 12.79
CA PRO A 85 -8.15 8.63 13.04
C PRO A 85 -7.67 7.86 11.82
N ILE A 86 -6.58 7.11 11.99
CA ILE A 86 -5.99 6.20 11.00
C ILE A 86 -6.06 4.79 11.58
N ASP A 87 -6.59 3.85 10.84
CA ASP A 87 -6.59 2.42 11.17
C ASP A 87 -5.68 1.68 10.19
N GLY A 88 -4.77 0.86 10.72
CA GLY A 88 -3.83 0.06 9.94
C GLY A 88 -4.31 -1.39 9.82
N MET A 89 -4.18 -1.94 8.63
CA MET A 89 -4.50 -3.32 8.30
C MET A 89 -3.32 -4.00 7.62
N ASP A 90 -2.88 -5.15 8.14
CA ASP A 90 -1.81 -5.92 7.53
C ASP A 90 -1.99 -7.42 7.80
N ILE A 91 -1.38 -8.26 6.97
CA ILE A 91 -1.39 -9.71 7.15
C ILE A 91 -0.35 -10.17 8.18
N SER A 92 0.73 -9.41 8.37
CA SER A 92 1.85 -9.71 9.26
C SER A 92 1.60 -9.16 10.66
N ALA A 93 1.53 -10.03 11.66
CA ALA A 93 1.38 -9.64 13.05
C ALA A 93 2.60 -8.86 13.57
N GLU A 94 3.80 -9.24 13.15
CA GLU A 94 5.05 -8.59 13.57
C GLU A 94 5.22 -7.19 12.95
N MET A 95 4.79 -7.00 11.68
CA MET A 95 4.70 -5.67 11.07
C MET A 95 3.78 -4.75 11.88
N LEU A 96 2.59 -5.25 12.24
CA LEU A 96 1.65 -4.52 13.09
C LEU A 96 2.22 -4.21 14.48
N ALA A 97 3.00 -5.12 15.06
CA ALA A 97 3.68 -4.88 16.35
C ALA A 97 4.69 -3.73 16.25
N VAL A 98 5.46 -3.64 15.15
CA VAL A 98 6.37 -2.51 14.88
C VAL A 98 5.58 -1.21 14.65
N ALA A 99 4.50 -1.26 13.86
CA ALA A 99 3.62 -0.10 13.63
C ALA A 99 3.03 0.43 14.94
N GLY A 100 2.62 -0.49 15.86
CA GLY A 100 2.07 -0.15 17.17
C GLY A 100 3.04 0.64 18.06
N GLN A 101 4.34 0.38 17.96
CA GLN A 101 5.37 1.12 18.73
C GLN A 101 5.44 2.60 18.30
N LYS A 102 5.03 2.93 17.07
CA LYS A 102 5.02 4.31 16.55
C LYS A 102 3.83 5.14 17.05
N SER A 103 2.80 4.50 17.63
CA SER A 103 1.61 5.16 18.19
C SER A 103 0.89 6.12 17.19
N LEU A 104 0.84 5.76 15.92
CA LEU A 104 0.25 6.56 14.84
C LEU A 104 -1.18 6.13 14.49
N TYR A 105 -1.56 4.91 14.85
CA TYR A 105 -2.85 4.32 14.50
C TYR A 105 -3.83 4.33 15.67
N ARG A 106 -5.11 4.52 15.36
CA ARG A 106 -6.23 4.33 16.29
C ARG A 106 -6.42 2.84 16.59
N THR A 107 -6.41 2.01 15.54
CA THR A 107 -6.48 0.55 15.63
C THR A 107 -5.51 -0.08 14.65
N LEU A 108 -5.03 -1.28 14.99
CA LEU A 108 -4.22 -2.15 14.13
C LEU A 108 -4.90 -3.51 14.07
N THR A 109 -5.18 -3.99 12.86
CA THR A 109 -5.94 -5.23 12.66
C THR A 109 -5.18 -6.17 11.72
N GLN A 110 -4.92 -7.38 12.19
CA GLN A 110 -4.40 -8.43 11.32
C GLN A 110 -5.51 -8.94 10.41
N VAL A 111 -5.31 -8.85 9.09
CA VAL A 111 -6.31 -9.24 8.10
C VAL A 111 -5.66 -9.70 6.80
N ASP A 112 -6.22 -10.76 6.20
CA ASP A 112 -5.94 -11.15 4.82
C ASP A 112 -6.92 -10.39 3.90
N LEU A 113 -6.36 -9.50 3.08
CA LEU A 113 -7.12 -8.64 2.17
C LEU A 113 -7.72 -9.40 0.97
N THR A 114 -7.40 -10.68 0.81
CA THR A 114 -8.04 -11.55 -0.20
C THR A 114 -9.40 -12.09 0.28
N GLY A 115 -9.67 -11.97 1.59
CA GLY A 115 -10.93 -12.34 2.21
C GLY A 115 -11.99 -11.21 2.18
N PRO A 116 -13.21 -11.50 2.66
CA PRO A 116 -14.28 -10.52 2.72
C PRO A 116 -13.96 -9.43 3.74
N LEU A 117 -14.16 -8.17 3.36
CA LEU A 117 -14.03 -7.00 4.21
C LEU A 117 -15.42 -6.41 4.49
N THR A 118 -15.75 -6.19 5.75
CA THR A 118 -17.10 -5.83 6.14
C THR A 118 -17.17 -4.59 7.03
N HIS A 119 -16.95 -3.41 6.53
CA HIS A 119 -17.34 -2.17 7.25
C HIS A 119 -17.35 -0.98 6.29
N ASN A 120 -18.42 -0.23 6.29
CA ASN A 120 -18.60 0.94 5.44
C ASN A 120 -18.40 2.24 6.26
N THR A 121 -17.16 2.55 6.62
CA THR A 121 -16.88 3.65 7.56
C THR A 121 -15.78 4.61 7.13
N TYR A 122 -14.82 4.19 6.31
CA TYR A 122 -13.67 5.02 5.98
C TYR A 122 -13.99 6.12 4.96
N GLY A 123 -13.43 7.31 5.20
CA GLY A 123 -13.47 8.43 4.27
C GLY A 123 -12.33 8.42 3.27
N ALA A 124 -11.22 7.72 3.59
CA ALA A 124 -10.15 7.43 2.65
C ALA A 124 -9.58 6.04 2.86
N VAL A 125 -9.08 5.46 1.76
CA VAL A 125 -8.36 4.17 1.73
C VAL A 125 -7.02 4.40 1.03
N LEU A 126 -5.93 4.14 1.74
CA LEU A 126 -4.58 4.33 1.26
C LEU A 126 -3.85 2.98 1.22
N SER A 127 -2.91 2.82 0.28
CA SER A 127 -2.05 1.64 0.23
C SER A 127 -0.72 1.94 -0.44
N SER A 128 0.38 1.49 0.14
CA SER A 128 1.73 1.62 -0.38
C SER A 128 2.43 0.26 -0.44
N GLY A 129 2.83 -0.17 -1.66
CA GLY A 129 3.65 -1.37 -1.84
C GLY A 129 2.94 -2.71 -1.70
N THR A 130 1.63 -2.73 -1.46
CA THR A 130 0.84 -3.96 -1.28
C THR A 130 0.44 -4.60 -2.61
N PHE A 131 0.17 -3.78 -3.64
CA PHE A 131 -0.17 -4.26 -4.98
C PHE A 131 1.09 -4.37 -5.84
N THR A 132 1.79 -5.49 -5.70
CA THR A 132 3.07 -5.76 -6.37
C THR A 132 3.26 -7.26 -6.60
N HIS A 133 4.31 -7.62 -7.35
CA HIS A 133 4.66 -9.01 -7.62
C HIS A 133 4.82 -9.82 -6.32
N GLY A 134 4.28 -11.01 -6.30
CA GLY A 134 4.31 -11.89 -5.13
C GLY A 134 3.32 -11.54 -4.01
N HIS A 135 2.53 -10.45 -4.17
CA HIS A 135 1.55 -9.98 -3.19
C HIS A 135 0.13 -9.96 -3.78
N LEU A 136 -0.52 -8.78 -3.82
CA LEU A 136 -1.90 -8.66 -4.30
C LEU A 136 -1.96 -8.25 -5.77
N GLY A 137 -2.83 -8.95 -6.51
CA GLY A 137 -3.32 -8.53 -7.82
C GLY A 137 -4.46 -7.50 -7.71
N PRO A 138 -5.24 -7.27 -8.79
CA PRO A 138 -6.33 -6.31 -8.79
C PRO A 138 -7.61 -6.80 -8.09
N GLU A 139 -7.74 -8.09 -7.77
CA GLU A 139 -8.96 -8.71 -7.25
C GLU A 139 -9.50 -8.04 -5.98
N PRO A 140 -8.66 -7.65 -4.99
CA PRO A 140 -9.15 -7.02 -3.77
C PRO A 140 -9.69 -5.61 -3.97
N LEU A 141 -9.36 -4.90 -5.08
CA LEU A 141 -9.75 -3.50 -5.27
C LEU A 141 -11.25 -3.27 -5.15
N ARG A 142 -12.08 -4.20 -5.65
CA ARG A 142 -13.54 -4.09 -5.54
C ARG A 142 -14.00 -4.31 -4.09
N GLY A 143 -13.41 -5.27 -3.39
CA GLY A 143 -13.72 -5.54 -1.97
C GLY A 143 -13.35 -4.38 -1.05
N LEU A 144 -12.30 -3.62 -1.38
CA LEU A 144 -11.94 -2.41 -0.63
C LEU A 144 -13.04 -1.32 -0.66
N LEU A 145 -13.96 -1.35 -1.62
CA LEU A 145 -15.10 -0.44 -1.60
C LEU A 145 -16.04 -0.72 -0.41
N ASP A 146 -16.12 -1.95 0.09
CA ASP A 146 -17.04 -2.34 1.15
C ASP A 146 -16.67 -1.72 2.50
N ILE A 147 -15.39 -1.41 2.73
CA ILE A 147 -14.92 -0.74 3.94
C ILE A 147 -15.03 0.79 3.88
N ALA A 148 -15.37 1.36 2.73
CA ALA A 148 -15.40 2.80 2.50
C ALA A 148 -16.83 3.32 2.28
N ARG A 149 -17.13 4.51 2.78
CA ARG A 149 -18.41 5.17 2.49
C ARG A 149 -18.44 5.74 1.07
N SER A 150 -19.63 6.07 0.56
CA SER A 150 -19.80 6.84 -0.68
C SER A 150 -19.04 8.17 -0.60
N GLY A 151 -18.39 8.56 -1.67
CA GLY A 151 -17.50 9.72 -1.77
C GLY A 151 -16.07 9.49 -1.27
N ALA A 152 -15.77 8.37 -0.62
CA ALA A 152 -14.43 8.09 -0.07
C ALA A 152 -13.32 8.18 -1.12
N LEU A 153 -12.18 8.76 -0.72
CA LEU A 153 -10.99 8.92 -1.55
C LEU A 153 -10.12 7.64 -1.48
N PHE A 154 -9.72 7.15 -2.63
CA PHE A 154 -8.77 6.04 -2.76
C PHE A 154 -7.45 6.54 -3.35
N ILE A 155 -6.33 6.24 -2.67
CA ILE A 155 -4.96 6.48 -3.12
C ILE A 155 -4.20 5.16 -3.01
N ILE A 156 -4.17 4.42 -4.10
CA ILE A 156 -3.64 3.06 -4.13
C ILE A 156 -2.39 3.00 -5.01
N GLY A 157 -1.28 2.63 -4.40
CA GLY A 157 -0.04 2.43 -5.13
C GLY A 157 0.07 1.02 -5.72
N VAL A 158 0.40 0.93 -7.01
CA VAL A 158 0.63 -0.33 -7.72
C VAL A 158 1.99 -0.30 -8.40
N ASN A 159 2.81 -1.34 -8.25
CA ASN A 159 4.05 -1.45 -9.01
C ASN A 159 3.73 -1.41 -10.51
N GLN A 160 4.43 -0.57 -11.29
CA GLN A 160 4.08 -0.34 -12.70
C GLN A 160 4.16 -1.63 -13.54
N ARG A 161 5.21 -2.42 -13.39
CA ARG A 161 5.35 -3.69 -14.14
C ARG A 161 4.26 -4.68 -13.76
N HIS A 162 3.85 -4.68 -12.49
CA HIS A 162 2.75 -5.52 -12.02
C HIS A 162 1.40 -5.04 -12.57
N PHE A 163 1.17 -3.74 -12.63
CA PHE A 163 -0.01 -3.15 -13.26
C PHE A 163 -0.14 -3.53 -14.73
N GLU A 164 0.97 -3.50 -15.48
CA GLU A 164 1.03 -3.87 -16.90
C GLU A 164 0.89 -5.39 -17.12
N ALA A 165 1.44 -6.21 -16.21
CA ALA A 165 1.43 -7.67 -16.32
C ALA A 165 0.10 -8.31 -15.88
N GLN A 166 -0.72 -7.60 -15.10
CA GLN A 166 -2.00 -8.07 -14.57
C GLN A 166 -3.17 -7.29 -15.21
N ILE A 167 -4.38 -7.73 -14.92
CA ILE A 167 -5.61 -7.16 -15.50
C ILE A 167 -6.11 -5.90 -14.77
N PHE A 168 -5.24 -5.11 -14.11
CA PHE A 168 -5.64 -3.88 -13.40
C PHE A 168 -6.47 -2.92 -14.25
N PRO A 169 -6.08 -2.59 -15.51
CA PRO A 169 -6.88 -1.71 -16.35
C PRO A 169 -8.31 -2.25 -16.53
N ASN A 170 -8.46 -3.54 -16.82
CA ASN A 170 -9.78 -4.15 -17.06
C ASN A 170 -10.67 -4.10 -15.83
N VAL A 171 -10.10 -4.34 -14.63
CA VAL A 171 -10.85 -4.29 -13.37
C VAL A 171 -11.29 -2.85 -13.06
N LEU A 172 -10.39 -1.87 -13.23
CA LEU A 172 -10.69 -0.46 -13.01
C LEU A 172 -11.74 0.05 -14.01
N ASP A 173 -11.60 -0.28 -15.30
CA ASP A 173 -12.56 0.10 -16.34
C ASP A 173 -13.95 -0.49 -16.06
N ALA A 174 -14.02 -1.74 -15.61
CA ALA A 174 -15.28 -2.35 -15.20
C ALA A 174 -15.89 -1.65 -13.98
N MET A 175 -15.09 -1.28 -12.98
CA MET A 175 -15.57 -0.55 -11.80
C MET A 175 -16.11 0.84 -12.18
N VAL A 176 -15.48 1.52 -13.14
CA VAL A 176 -15.96 2.81 -13.68
C VAL A 176 -17.25 2.61 -14.48
N ALA A 177 -17.31 1.62 -15.36
CA ALA A 177 -18.49 1.32 -16.18
C ALA A 177 -19.71 0.94 -15.35
N ASP A 178 -19.51 0.23 -14.24
CA ASP A 178 -20.55 -0.13 -13.27
C ASP A 178 -21.02 1.07 -12.41
N GLY A 179 -20.37 2.23 -12.52
CA GLY A 179 -20.64 3.38 -11.68
C GLY A 179 -20.23 3.19 -10.21
N ALA A 180 -19.31 2.27 -9.93
CA ALA A 180 -18.83 2.01 -8.58
C ALA A 180 -17.79 3.04 -8.12
N ILE A 181 -17.00 3.56 -9.08
CA ILE A 181 -15.95 4.57 -8.84
C ILE A 181 -15.94 5.65 -9.91
N THR A 182 -15.35 6.81 -9.59
CA THR A 182 -15.05 7.86 -10.57
C THR A 182 -13.97 7.41 -11.56
N GLN A 183 -13.76 8.21 -12.62
CA GLN A 183 -12.57 8.02 -13.47
C GLN A 183 -11.29 7.98 -12.63
N VAL A 184 -10.39 7.04 -12.99
CA VAL A 184 -9.12 6.84 -12.29
C VAL A 184 -8.06 7.80 -12.84
N LYS A 185 -7.48 8.62 -11.98
CA LYS A 185 -6.29 9.40 -12.28
C LYS A 185 -5.05 8.57 -11.95
N LEU A 186 -4.13 8.47 -12.90
CA LEU A 186 -2.85 7.77 -12.75
C LEU A 186 -1.72 8.79 -12.57
N MET A 187 -0.86 8.57 -11.58
CA MET A 187 0.35 9.36 -11.36
C MET A 187 1.54 8.42 -11.25
N GLU A 188 2.55 8.61 -12.09
CA GLU A 188 3.77 7.80 -12.07
C GLU A 188 4.77 8.38 -11.07
N ILE A 189 5.42 7.51 -10.29
CA ILE A 189 6.47 7.86 -9.34
C ILE A 189 7.65 6.90 -9.42
N MET A 190 8.83 7.35 -8.98
CA MET A 190 9.97 6.47 -8.68
C MET A 190 9.78 5.83 -7.31
N ILE A 191 9.97 4.51 -7.21
CA ILE A 191 9.84 3.79 -5.93
C ILE A 191 11.05 4.08 -5.02
N TYR A 192 12.25 4.17 -5.61
CA TYR A 192 13.51 4.32 -4.88
C TYR A 192 14.27 5.58 -5.31
N SER A 193 14.87 6.28 -4.35
CA SER A 193 15.69 7.47 -4.61
C SER A 193 17.18 7.18 -4.69
N LYS A 194 17.65 6.05 -4.17
CA LYS A 194 19.08 5.71 -4.19
C LYS A 194 19.43 4.96 -5.47
N PRO A 195 20.51 5.36 -6.16
CA PRO A 195 21.03 4.65 -7.32
C PRO A 195 21.90 3.45 -6.90
N GLY A 196 22.30 2.63 -7.88
CA GLY A 196 23.34 1.62 -7.70
C GLY A 196 22.84 0.24 -7.32
N HIS A 197 21.54 -0.02 -7.42
CA HIS A 197 20.95 -1.36 -7.31
C HIS A 197 20.02 -1.63 -8.50
N ASP A 198 19.73 -2.91 -8.77
CA ASP A 198 18.99 -3.35 -9.96
C ASP A 198 17.56 -2.81 -10.04
N HIS A 199 16.99 -2.40 -8.89
CA HIS A 199 15.65 -1.85 -8.76
C HIS A 199 15.59 -0.31 -8.72
N SER A 200 16.73 0.39 -8.89
CA SER A 200 16.77 1.87 -8.80
C SER A 200 15.90 2.58 -9.84
N GLY A 201 15.56 1.89 -10.93
CA GLY A 201 14.66 2.38 -12.00
C GLY A 201 13.21 1.96 -11.83
N ASP A 202 12.85 1.22 -10.79
CA ASP A 202 11.49 0.73 -10.62
C ASP A 202 10.51 1.87 -10.31
N ARG A 203 9.36 1.78 -10.95
CA ARG A 203 8.29 2.79 -10.88
C ARG A 203 7.01 2.20 -10.33
N ALA A 204 6.18 3.07 -9.80
CA ALA A 204 4.83 2.76 -9.41
C ALA A 204 3.83 3.73 -10.04
N LEU A 205 2.61 3.27 -10.17
CA LEU A 205 1.44 4.07 -10.49
C LEU A 205 0.62 4.28 -9.23
N ILE A 206 0.31 5.53 -8.92
CA ILE A 206 -0.67 5.88 -7.88
C ILE A 206 -2.02 6.03 -8.56
N LEU A 207 -2.96 5.17 -8.18
CA LEU A 207 -4.35 5.21 -8.60
C LEU A 207 -5.11 6.15 -7.67
N GLN A 208 -5.69 7.22 -8.19
CA GLN A 208 -6.53 8.15 -7.45
C GLN A 208 -7.94 8.12 -8.01
N TYR A 209 -8.93 7.78 -7.18
CA TYR A 209 -10.35 7.77 -7.53
C TYR A 209 -11.23 7.92 -6.29
N ARG A 210 -12.53 8.08 -6.49
CA ARG A 210 -13.53 8.08 -5.41
C ARG A 210 -14.56 6.99 -5.61
N LYS A 211 -15.03 6.40 -4.52
CA LYS A 211 -16.23 5.55 -4.50
C LYS A 211 -17.46 6.43 -4.81
N LEU A 212 -18.36 5.96 -5.69
CA LEU A 212 -19.63 6.62 -6.00
C LEU A 212 -20.79 6.11 -5.14
#